data_3124f196d1ac18556936b87ad938cbf2
#
_entry.id   3124f196d1ac18556936b87ad938cbf2
#
_cell.length_a   1.000
_cell.length_b   1.000
_cell.length_c   1.000
_cell.angle_alpha   90.00
_cell.angle_beta   90.00
_cell.angle_gamma   90.00
#
_symmetry.space_group_name_H-M   'P 1'
#
loop_
_entity.id
_entity.type
_entity.pdbx_description
1 polymer ?
#
loop_
_entity_poly.entity_id
_entity_poly.type
_entity_poly.pdbx_seq_one_letter_code
_entity_poly.pdbx_strand_id
1 'polypeptide(L)'
;MRCAAFEKRITATVAYDVLDDGFEVMTSVFPALVCKTIWTAFRHHSSGLINLLTGRIRKKSILADWALSQGMYITVTQTPYEFYKNLSQHSLTGLEDHLTQDVLLLAGEKDHYIPTNQYYRLKGNIHHARSLTCRLFTEAEGGGQHCQIGNHMLAVDTILKWLDQVYGTH
;
A
#
# COMPACT_ATOMS: atom_id res chain seq x y z
N MET A 1 -7.12 6.89 -1.09
CA MET A 1 -7.88 6.56 0.14
C MET A 1 -7.62 7.55 1.28
N ARG A 2 -6.37 7.83 1.69
CA ARG A 2 -6.11 8.76 2.80
C ARG A 2 -6.74 10.14 2.61
N CYS A 3 -6.64 10.74 1.40
CA CYS A 3 -7.32 12.01 1.11
C CYS A 3 -8.84 11.91 1.29
N ALA A 4 -9.43 10.81 0.88
CA ALA A 4 -10.88 10.57 0.98
C ALA A 4 -11.39 10.45 2.42
N ALA A 5 -10.53 10.06 3.37
CA ALA A 5 -10.88 10.07 4.78
C ALA A 5 -11.10 11.49 5.35
N PHE A 6 -10.47 12.51 4.75
CA PHE A 6 -10.54 13.89 5.23
C PHE A 6 -11.32 14.82 4.30
N GLU A 7 -11.32 14.57 2.99
CA GLU A 7 -11.94 15.42 1.98
C GLU A 7 -13.33 14.87 1.60
N LYS A 8 -14.38 15.48 2.16
CA LYS A 8 -15.78 15.02 1.99
C LYS A 8 -16.38 15.27 0.61
N ARG A 9 -15.72 16.07 -0.24
CA ARG A 9 -16.11 16.25 -1.65
C ARG A 9 -15.78 15.04 -2.51
N ILE A 10 -14.91 14.13 -2.03
CA ILE A 10 -14.63 12.86 -2.69
C ILE A 10 -15.78 11.92 -2.41
N THR A 11 -16.60 11.65 -3.41
CA THR A 11 -17.82 10.83 -3.29
C THR A 11 -17.60 9.35 -3.61
N ALA A 12 -16.50 9.03 -4.31
CA ALA A 12 -16.08 7.66 -4.58
C ALA A 12 -14.55 7.55 -4.61
N THR A 13 -14.02 6.40 -4.23
CA THR A 13 -12.58 6.16 -4.16
C THR A 13 -12.24 4.78 -4.70
N VAL A 14 -11.29 4.73 -5.62
CA VAL A 14 -10.68 3.50 -6.10
C VAL A 14 -9.28 3.36 -5.52
N ALA A 15 -9.04 2.30 -4.77
CA ALA A 15 -7.70 1.89 -4.38
C ALA A 15 -7.18 0.87 -5.41
N TYR A 16 -6.43 1.36 -6.38
CA TYR A 16 -5.79 0.54 -7.41
C TYR A 16 -4.43 0.08 -6.89
N ASP A 17 -4.35 -1.17 -6.54
CA ASP A 17 -3.42 -1.80 -5.59
C ASP A 17 -3.47 -1.16 -4.20
N VAL A 18 -4.03 -1.92 -3.30
CA VAL A 18 -4.33 -1.47 -1.93
C VAL A 18 -3.04 -1.29 -1.14
N LEU A 19 -2.74 -0.05 -0.75
CA LEU A 19 -1.68 0.25 0.20
C LEU A 19 -2.31 0.77 1.50
N ASP A 20 -2.27 -0.06 2.53
CA ASP A 20 -2.75 0.27 3.87
C ASP A 20 -1.64 0.87 4.75
N ASP A 21 -0.46 0.27 4.75
CA ASP A 21 0.69 0.71 5.53
C ASP A 21 1.98 0.71 4.70
N GLY A 22 2.48 1.91 4.38
CA GLY A 22 3.67 2.09 3.55
C GLY A 22 4.96 1.59 4.23
N PHE A 23 5.06 1.68 5.57
CA PHE A 23 6.20 1.15 6.31
C PHE A 23 6.24 -0.38 6.26
N GLU A 24 5.09 -1.04 6.42
CA GLU A 24 4.96 -2.49 6.28
C GLU A 24 5.38 -2.94 4.87
N VAL A 25 4.89 -2.28 3.82
CA VAL A 25 5.26 -2.59 2.43
C VAL A 25 6.76 -2.56 2.24
N MET A 26 7.43 -1.47 2.64
CA MET A 26 8.88 -1.34 2.45
C MET A 26 9.71 -2.30 3.29
N THR A 27 9.18 -2.76 4.40
CA THR A 27 9.90 -3.70 5.27
C THR A 27 9.60 -5.16 4.95
N SER A 28 8.45 -5.47 4.33
CA SER A 28 8.03 -6.84 3.98
C SER A 28 8.96 -7.54 2.98
N VAL A 29 9.72 -6.78 2.20
CA VAL A 29 10.70 -7.32 1.24
C VAL A 29 11.95 -7.93 1.91
N PHE A 30 12.14 -7.69 3.21
CA PHE A 30 13.28 -8.21 3.96
C PHE A 30 12.96 -9.55 4.62
N PRO A 31 13.99 -10.38 4.90
CA PRO A 31 13.80 -11.59 5.72
C PRO A 31 13.15 -11.25 7.07
N ALA A 32 12.28 -12.11 7.56
CA ALA A 32 11.46 -11.88 8.76
C ALA A 32 12.24 -11.37 9.99
N LEU A 33 13.44 -11.90 10.22
CA LEU A 33 14.29 -11.46 11.33
C LEU A 33 14.76 -10.01 11.16
N VAL A 34 15.13 -9.62 9.93
CA VAL A 34 15.57 -8.25 9.61
C VAL A 34 14.38 -7.30 9.75
N CYS A 35 13.23 -7.68 9.21
CA CYS A 35 11.99 -6.93 9.34
C CYS A 35 11.67 -6.68 10.83
N LYS A 36 11.64 -7.73 11.64
CA LYS A 36 11.40 -7.62 13.10
C LYS A 36 12.40 -6.69 13.79
N THR A 37 13.69 -6.78 13.40
CA THR A 37 14.74 -5.92 13.96
C THR A 37 14.51 -4.45 13.59
N ILE A 38 14.19 -4.16 12.32
CA ILE A 38 13.88 -2.80 11.84
C ILE A 38 12.66 -2.25 12.57
N TRP A 39 11.58 -3.04 12.71
CA TRP A 39 10.38 -2.63 13.44
C TRP A 39 10.66 -2.32 14.90
N THR A 40 11.45 -3.17 15.58
CA THR A 40 11.84 -2.94 16.98
C THR A 40 12.70 -1.70 17.10
N ALA A 41 13.73 -1.56 16.27
CA ALA A 41 14.60 -0.39 16.26
C ALA A 41 13.82 0.91 15.95
N PHE A 42 12.83 0.84 15.07
CA PHE A 42 11.98 1.97 14.72
C PHE A 42 11.13 2.42 15.92
N ARG A 43 10.49 1.48 16.63
CA ARG A 43 9.72 1.77 17.85
C ARG A 43 10.55 2.39 18.96
N HIS A 44 11.83 2.02 19.04
CA HIS A 44 12.77 2.59 20.02
C HIS A 44 13.55 3.79 19.48
N HIS A 45 13.15 4.36 18.34
CA HIS A 45 13.80 5.52 17.71
C HIS A 45 15.30 5.35 17.48
N SER A 46 15.78 4.11 17.30
CA SER A 46 17.18 3.77 17.11
C SER A 46 17.64 4.05 15.67
N SER A 47 17.76 5.32 15.30
CA SER A 47 18.14 5.76 13.94
C SER A 47 19.46 5.18 13.47
N GLY A 48 20.48 5.17 14.34
CA GLY A 48 21.80 4.63 14.01
C GLY A 48 21.75 3.14 13.62
N LEU A 49 20.98 2.32 14.35
CA LEU A 49 20.83 0.89 14.05
C LEU A 49 20.10 0.67 12.71
N ILE A 50 19.03 1.40 12.47
CA ILE A 50 18.28 1.34 11.20
C ILE A 50 19.17 1.72 10.03
N ASN A 51 19.88 2.86 10.12
CA ASN A 51 20.77 3.33 9.06
C ASN A 51 21.90 2.34 8.79
N LEU A 52 22.47 1.73 9.84
CA LEU A 52 23.53 0.72 9.71
C LEU A 52 23.02 -0.55 9.01
N LEU A 53 21.89 -1.11 9.46
CA LEU A 53 21.30 -2.32 8.89
C LEU A 53 20.90 -2.11 7.44
N THR A 54 20.18 -1.04 7.17
CA THR A 54 19.73 -0.68 5.82
C THR A 54 20.92 -0.38 4.89
N GLY A 55 21.95 0.31 5.38
CA GLY A 55 23.17 0.54 4.62
C GLY A 55 23.93 -0.73 4.24
N ARG A 56 23.89 -1.76 5.09
CA ARG A 56 24.46 -3.08 4.76
C ARG A 56 23.65 -3.82 3.70
N ILE A 57 22.30 -3.71 3.75
CA ILE A 57 21.41 -4.32 2.76
C ILE A 57 21.60 -3.68 1.39
N ARG A 58 21.66 -2.36 1.32
CA ARG A 58 21.92 -1.59 0.10
C ARG A 58 23.19 -2.06 -0.63
N LYS A 59 24.25 -2.32 0.10
CA LYS A 59 25.53 -2.81 -0.46
C LYS A 59 25.43 -4.22 -1.06
N LYS A 60 24.42 -5.00 -0.68
CA LYS A 60 24.27 -6.40 -1.11
C LYS A 60 23.18 -6.59 -2.18
N SER A 61 22.33 -5.61 -2.41
CA SER A 61 21.19 -5.71 -3.32
C SER A 61 21.02 -4.40 -4.09
N ILE A 62 21.22 -4.47 -5.39
CA ILE A 62 20.99 -3.34 -6.31
C ILE A 62 19.55 -2.87 -6.23
N LEU A 63 18.59 -3.81 -6.15
CA LEU A 63 17.16 -3.48 -6.03
C LEU A 63 16.86 -2.72 -4.72
N ALA A 64 17.43 -3.16 -3.61
CA ALA A 64 17.25 -2.49 -2.32
C ALA A 64 17.91 -1.10 -2.33
N ASP A 65 19.09 -0.96 -2.95
CA ASP A 65 19.76 0.34 -3.08
C ASP A 65 18.94 1.30 -3.93
N TRP A 66 18.44 0.83 -5.07
CA TRP A 66 17.57 1.61 -5.96
C TRP A 66 16.29 2.04 -5.23
N ALA A 67 15.56 1.11 -4.62
CA ALA A 67 14.28 1.38 -3.96
C ALA A 67 14.42 2.40 -2.83
N LEU A 68 15.46 2.26 -1.99
CA LEU A 68 15.73 3.18 -0.91
C LEU A 68 16.21 4.54 -1.40
N SER A 69 17.10 4.57 -2.41
CA SER A 69 17.58 5.83 -3.00
C SER A 69 16.44 6.60 -3.64
N GLN A 70 15.60 5.91 -4.41
CA GLN A 70 14.42 6.49 -5.06
C GLN A 70 13.40 6.97 -4.01
N GLY A 71 13.15 6.16 -2.99
CA GLY A 71 12.22 6.50 -1.91
C GLY A 71 12.70 7.73 -1.12
N MET A 72 13.98 7.80 -0.76
CA MET A 72 14.57 8.97 -0.08
C MET A 72 14.53 10.21 -0.97
N TYR A 73 14.77 10.06 -2.28
CA TYR A 73 14.67 11.18 -3.23
C TYR A 73 13.25 11.74 -3.30
N ILE A 74 12.24 10.89 -3.46
CA ILE A 74 10.82 11.31 -3.55
C ILE A 74 10.35 11.97 -2.25
N THR A 75 10.77 11.44 -1.10
CA THR A 75 10.36 11.95 0.22
C THR A 75 11.23 13.09 0.74
N VAL A 76 12.24 13.49 -0.03
CA VAL A 76 13.22 14.54 0.34
C VAL A 76 13.86 14.26 1.71
N THR A 77 14.20 12.98 1.96
CA THR A 77 14.87 12.55 3.20
C THR A 77 16.33 12.20 2.95
N GLN A 78 17.18 12.35 3.98
CA GLN A 78 18.62 12.16 3.86
C GLN A 78 19.10 10.79 4.36
N THR A 79 18.31 10.13 5.17
CA THR A 79 18.67 8.86 5.79
C THR A 79 17.56 7.83 5.67
N PRO A 80 17.89 6.53 5.65
CA PRO A 80 16.88 5.47 5.68
C PRO A 80 15.89 5.59 6.86
N TYR A 81 16.35 6.00 8.03
CA TYR A 81 15.47 6.21 9.18
C TYR A 81 14.44 7.31 8.93
N GLU A 82 14.85 8.44 8.37
CA GLU A 82 13.92 9.54 8.02
C GLU A 82 12.91 9.10 6.96
N PHE A 83 13.38 8.35 5.95
CA PHE A 83 12.50 7.76 4.94
C PHE A 83 11.46 6.83 5.57
N TYR A 84 11.86 5.89 6.43
CA TYR A 84 10.91 5.03 7.14
C TYR A 84 9.97 5.81 8.06
N LYS A 85 10.46 6.87 8.70
CA LYS A 85 9.62 7.77 9.50
C LYS A 85 8.59 8.51 8.65
N ASN A 86 8.96 8.92 7.44
CA ASN A 86 8.02 9.49 6.48
C ASN A 86 6.97 8.44 6.06
N LEU A 87 7.39 7.24 5.67
CA LEU A 87 6.48 6.17 5.26
C LEU A 87 5.51 5.75 6.38
N SER A 88 5.94 5.76 7.63
CA SER A 88 5.05 5.42 8.75
C SER A 88 3.87 6.38 8.94
N GLN A 89 3.93 7.56 8.31
CA GLN A 89 2.81 8.50 8.28
C GLN A 89 1.82 8.19 7.15
N HIS A 90 2.19 7.32 6.21
CA HIS A 90 1.35 6.86 5.10
C HIS A 90 0.68 5.53 5.49
N SER A 91 -0.20 5.58 6.50
CA SER A 91 -1.04 4.47 6.93
C SER A 91 -2.51 4.89 6.92
N LEU A 92 -3.39 3.91 6.71
CA LEU A 92 -4.84 4.05 6.86
C LEU A 92 -5.30 3.57 8.24
N THR A 93 -4.44 2.96 9.01
CA THR A 93 -4.76 2.45 10.36
C THR A 93 -5.38 3.55 11.22
N GLY A 94 -6.59 3.32 11.69
CA GLY A 94 -7.38 4.27 12.48
C GLY A 94 -8.06 5.37 11.66
N LEU A 95 -8.01 5.31 10.32
CA LEU A 95 -8.70 6.22 9.42
C LEU A 95 -9.84 5.52 8.65
N GLU A 96 -9.98 4.22 8.79
CA GLU A 96 -10.92 3.38 8.03
C GLU A 96 -12.36 3.83 8.27
N ASP A 97 -12.71 4.22 9.50
CA ASP A 97 -14.04 4.70 9.88
C ASP A 97 -14.38 6.08 9.28
N HIS A 98 -13.38 6.81 8.80
CA HIS A 98 -13.58 8.09 8.11
C HIS A 98 -13.93 7.92 6.63
N LEU A 99 -13.79 6.71 6.08
CA LEU A 99 -14.16 6.38 4.71
C LEU A 99 -15.67 6.13 4.64
N THR A 100 -16.42 7.15 4.27
CA THR A 100 -17.90 7.12 4.26
C THR A 100 -18.52 7.13 2.86
N GLN A 101 -17.69 7.27 1.82
CA GLN A 101 -18.07 7.26 0.40
C GLN A 101 -18.12 5.84 -0.16
N ASP A 102 -18.39 5.72 -1.47
CA ASP A 102 -18.24 4.44 -2.17
C ASP A 102 -16.75 4.12 -2.32
N VAL A 103 -16.38 2.88 -2.03
CA VAL A 103 -14.99 2.42 -2.04
C VAL A 103 -14.85 1.15 -2.89
N LEU A 104 -13.91 1.18 -3.84
CA LEU A 104 -13.47 0.00 -4.58
C LEU A 104 -12.04 -0.34 -4.19
N LEU A 105 -11.83 -1.55 -3.66
CA LEU A 105 -10.50 -2.11 -3.36
C LEU A 105 -10.10 -3.10 -4.43
N LEU A 106 -8.97 -2.87 -5.09
CA LEU A 106 -8.37 -3.75 -6.08
C LEU A 106 -7.01 -4.24 -5.61
N ALA A 107 -6.72 -5.53 -5.73
CA ALA A 107 -5.43 -6.12 -5.41
C ALA A 107 -5.14 -7.35 -6.27
N GLY A 108 -3.85 -7.69 -6.46
CA GLY A 108 -3.41 -8.93 -7.07
C GLY A 108 -3.09 -10.00 -6.03
N GLU A 109 -3.48 -11.26 -6.24
CA GLU A 109 -3.22 -12.35 -5.29
C GLU A 109 -1.73 -12.69 -5.13
N LYS A 110 -0.93 -12.37 -6.12
CA LYS A 110 0.52 -12.59 -6.19
C LYS A 110 1.31 -11.27 -6.27
N ASP A 111 0.74 -10.19 -5.78
CA ASP A 111 1.45 -8.92 -5.72
C ASP A 111 2.75 -9.09 -4.89
N HIS A 112 3.88 -8.82 -5.54
CA HIS A 112 5.20 -8.98 -4.95
C HIS A 112 5.70 -7.72 -4.20
N TYR A 113 4.96 -6.61 -4.30
CA TYR A 113 5.25 -5.37 -3.58
C TYR A 113 4.33 -5.20 -2.38
N ILE A 114 3.03 -5.37 -2.57
CA ILE A 114 2.04 -5.14 -1.52
C ILE A 114 1.52 -6.47 -1.00
N PRO A 115 1.84 -6.83 0.24
CA PRO A 115 1.33 -8.06 0.84
C PRO A 115 -0.20 -8.11 0.86
N THR A 116 -0.80 -9.21 0.41
CA THR A 116 -2.26 -9.38 0.31
C THR A 116 -2.98 -9.29 1.67
N ASN A 117 -2.28 -9.48 2.79
CA ASN A 117 -2.84 -9.23 4.11
C ASN A 117 -3.34 -7.79 4.29
N GLN A 118 -2.72 -6.79 3.63
CA GLN A 118 -3.18 -5.40 3.66
C GLN A 118 -4.57 -5.25 3.01
N TYR A 119 -4.80 -5.94 1.89
CA TYR A 119 -6.13 -5.98 1.26
C TYR A 119 -7.19 -6.58 2.20
N TYR A 120 -6.89 -7.73 2.82
CA TYR A 120 -7.84 -8.37 3.74
C TYR A 120 -8.08 -7.54 5.00
N ARG A 121 -7.06 -6.85 5.51
CA ARG A 121 -7.18 -5.95 6.66
C ARG A 121 -8.11 -4.79 6.35
N LEU A 122 -7.92 -4.08 5.23
CA LEU A 122 -8.80 -2.98 4.83
C LEU A 122 -10.22 -3.46 4.53
N LYS A 123 -10.37 -4.60 3.83
CA LYS A 123 -11.67 -5.21 3.60
C LYS A 123 -12.41 -5.50 4.91
N GLY A 124 -11.68 -5.90 5.96
CA GLY A 124 -12.26 -6.21 7.27
C GLY A 124 -12.51 -4.99 8.17
N ASN A 125 -11.84 -3.86 7.92
CA ASN A 125 -11.87 -2.69 8.80
C ASN A 125 -12.72 -1.52 8.28
N ILE A 126 -13.02 -1.46 6.98
CA ILE A 126 -13.87 -0.40 6.42
C ILE A 126 -15.33 -0.77 6.66
N HIS A 127 -15.94 -0.18 7.68
CA HIS A 127 -17.32 -0.48 8.07
C HIS A 127 -18.31 0.65 7.77
N HIS A 128 -17.83 1.86 7.57
CA HIS A 128 -18.65 3.07 7.44
C HIS A 128 -18.82 3.55 6.00
N ALA A 129 -18.20 2.87 5.04
CA ALA A 129 -18.37 3.19 3.63
C ALA A 129 -19.83 3.01 3.18
N ARG A 130 -20.32 3.94 2.34
CA ARG A 130 -21.66 3.83 1.73
C ARG A 130 -21.80 2.53 0.94
N SER A 131 -20.77 2.15 0.20
CA SER A 131 -20.59 0.82 -0.35
C SER A 131 -19.11 0.44 -0.34
N LEU A 132 -18.84 -0.85 -0.16
CA LEU A 132 -17.49 -1.41 -0.23
C LEU A 132 -17.48 -2.55 -1.24
N THR A 133 -16.86 -2.32 -2.39
CA THR A 133 -16.62 -3.35 -3.41
C THR A 133 -15.16 -3.79 -3.33
N CYS A 134 -14.94 -5.09 -3.31
CA CYS A 134 -13.62 -5.69 -3.16
C CYS A 134 -13.35 -6.68 -4.30
N ARG A 135 -12.25 -6.49 -5.03
CA ARG A 135 -11.82 -7.38 -6.10
C ARG A 135 -10.38 -7.81 -5.90
N LEU A 136 -10.17 -9.10 -5.72
CA LEU A 136 -8.85 -9.72 -5.76
C LEU A 136 -8.69 -10.42 -7.12
N PHE A 137 -7.73 -9.98 -7.90
CA PHE A 137 -7.42 -10.56 -9.20
C PHE A 137 -6.50 -11.76 -9.04
N THR A 138 -6.74 -12.81 -9.83
CA THR A 138 -5.99 -14.06 -9.76
C THR A 138 -4.96 -14.18 -10.89
N GLU A 139 -3.98 -15.08 -10.70
CA GLU A 139 -3.04 -15.45 -11.76
C GLU A 139 -3.76 -16.07 -12.96
N ALA A 140 -4.80 -16.87 -12.71
CA ALA A 140 -5.57 -17.50 -13.79
C ALA A 140 -6.26 -16.49 -14.72
N GLU A 141 -6.57 -15.30 -14.20
CA GLU A 141 -7.13 -14.18 -14.99
C GLU A 141 -6.06 -13.30 -15.63
N GLY A 142 -4.79 -13.58 -15.37
CA GLY A 142 -3.65 -12.75 -15.77
C GLY A 142 -3.47 -11.46 -14.96
N GLY A 143 -4.28 -11.23 -13.93
CA GLY A 143 -4.28 -10.00 -13.12
C GLY A 143 -3.64 -10.15 -11.73
N GLY A 144 -3.04 -11.30 -11.42
CA GLY A 144 -2.56 -11.59 -10.06
C GLY A 144 -1.34 -10.80 -9.59
N GLN A 145 -0.60 -10.15 -10.49
CA GLN A 145 0.61 -9.38 -10.17
C GLN A 145 0.30 -7.92 -9.81
N HIS A 146 1.32 -7.22 -9.32
CA HIS A 146 1.25 -5.79 -9.00
C HIS A 146 0.74 -4.97 -10.19
N CYS A 147 -0.19 -4.05 -9.95
CA CYS A 147 -0.88 -3.24 -10.96
C CYS A 147 -1.51 -4.08 -12.08
N GLN A 148 -1.85 -5.35 -11.83
CA GLN A 148 -2.43 -6.29 -12.78
C GLN A 148 -1.66 -6.35 -14.10
N ILE A 149 -0.32 -6.36 -14.02
CA ILE A 149 0.61 -6.12 -15.15
C ILE A 149 0.42 -7.12 -16.31
N GLY A 150 -0.11 -8.31 -16.05
CA GLY A 150 -0.43 -9.30 -17.08
C GLY A 150 -1.76 -9.03 -17.82
N ASN A 151 -2.67 -8.25 -17.23
CA ASN A 151 -3.99 -7.96 -17.79
C ASN A 151 -4.57 -6.65 -17.23
N HIS A 152 -3.97 -5.51 -17.60
CA HIS A 152 -4.43 -4.19 -17.14
C HIS A 152 -5.87 -3.88 -17.52
N MET A 153 -6.32 -4.37 -18.70
CA MET A 153 -7.68 -4.11 -19.17
C MET A 153 -8.73 -4.70 -18.24
N LEU A 154 -8.43 -5.83 -17.58
CA LEU A 154 -9.32 -6.43 -16.58
C LEU A 154 -9.57 -5.48 -15.39
N ALA A 155 -8.53 -4.81 -14.92
CA ALA A 155 -8.66 -3.82 -13.85
C ALA A 155 -9.42 -2.57 -14.31
N VAL A 156 -9.10 -2.05 -15.50
CA VAL A 156 -9.80 -0.90 -16.09
C VAL A 156 -11.28 -1.20 -16.29
N ASP A 157 -11.64 -2.34 -16.88
CA ASP A 157 -13.02 -2.76 -17.07
C ASP A 157 -13.77 -2.90 -15.72
N THR A 158 -13.08 -3.42 -14.71
CA THR A 158 -13.66 -3.52 -13.35
C THR A 158 -13.96 -2.14 -12.78
N ILE A 159 -13.04 -1.19 -12.92
CA ILE A 159 -13.23 0.20 -12.45
C ILE A 159 -14.38 0.86 -13.20
N LEU A 160 -14.41 0.76 -14.53
CA LEU A 160 -15.46 1.40 -15.35
C LEU A 160 -16.85 0.83 -15.01
N LYS A 161 -16.98 -0.49 -14.94
CA LYS A 161 -18.25 -1.13 -14.54
C LYS A 161 -18.69 -0.71 -13.13
N TRP A 162 -17.74 -0.59 -12.21
CA TRP A 162 -18.05 -0.13 -10.86
C TRP A 162 -18.48 1.35 -10.85
N LEU A 163 -17.84 2.22 -11.63
CA LEU A 163 -18.25 3.63 -11.78
C LEU A 163 -19.65 3.75 -12.38
N ASP A 164 -19.99 2.92 -13.38
CA ASP A 164 -21.33 2.87 -13.95
C ASP A 164 -22.38 2.45 -12.92
N GLN A 165 -22.05 1.54 -11.99
CA GLN A 165 -22.94 1.15 -10.89
C GLN A 165 -23.15 2.28 -9.87
N VAL A 166 -22.09 3.07 -9.60
CA VAL A 166 -22.13 4.15 -8.60
C VAL A 166 -22.77 5.42 -9.16
N TYR A 167 -22.54 5.74 -10.42
CA TYR A 167 -22.94 7.00 -11.04
C TYR A 167 -23.85 6.86 -12.25
N GLY A 168 -24.06 5.63 -12.76
CA GLY A 168 -24.90 5.39 -13.91
C GLY A 168 -26.34 5.88 -13.66
N THR A 169 -26.85 6.72 -14.49
CA THR A 169 -28.26 7.11 -14.52
C THR A 169 -29.03 5.91 -15.09
N HIS A 170 -29.82 5.25 -14.27
CA HIS A 170 -30.83 4.30 -14.72
C HIS A 170 -32.03 5.02 -15.31
#